data_c0808a2a5d7d042c0667a0be54cab5b0
#
_entry.id   c0808a2a5d7d042c0667a0be54cab5b0
#
_cell.length_a   1.000
_cell.length_b   1.000
_cell.length_c   1.000
_cell.angle_alpha   90.00
_cell.angle_beta   90.00
_cell.angle_gamma   90.00
#
_symmetry.space_group_name_H-M   'P 1'
#
loop_
_entity.id
_entity.type
_entity.pdbx_description
1 polymer ?
#
loop_
_entity_poly.entity_id
_entity_poly.type
_entity_poly.pdbx_seq_one_letter_code
_entity_poly.pdbx_strand_id
1 'polypeptide(L)'
;SDDIKYHVACLSDHEEEFEHNQARCFKVQVPNIGPAKAVNYDIAALKAVYQYVVDHNIEEGIVYILACRIGPFLKKYVKMFHAKNIQVFVNPDGHEFKRAKWNWFIRQYWKLSERLMIKNADYVVCDSQNIEKYIQEDYKKYQPQTTFIAYGADVVDNSDEEKFEVWAKEQNEYYLIVGRFVPENNYETMIREFMNSNTKKDLVIVTGYQESKLYHILNNKYHFENDQRVKFVGTIYDDALLKSVRKNAFAYLHGHEVGGTNPSLLEALGSTSLNLLLNVGFNQEVGLDSCIYWGKEKNNLKHLIEHVETFDQDYIDTLGKAAKDRIKNAY
;
A
#
# COMPACT_ATOMS: atom_id res chain seq x y z
N SER A 1 1.25 -9.38 22.53
CA SER A 1 1.36 -9.52 23.98
C SER A 1 0.07 -10.18 24.45
N ASP A 2 0.14 -11.07 25.42
CA ASP A 2 -1.02 -11.85 25.92
C ASP A 2 -2.07 -10.97 26.63
N ASP A 3 -1.75 -9.72 26.87
CA ASP A 3 -2.61 -8.78 27.60
C ASP A 3 -3.55 -7.96 26.68
N ILE A 4 -3.36 -8.00 25.35
CA ILE A 4 -4.16 -7.23 24.40
C ILE A 4 -4.99 -8.16 23.53
N LYS A 5 -6.31 -7.97 23.53
CA LYS A 5 -7.23 -8.67 22.63
C LYS A 5 -7.50 -7.82 21.38
N TYR A 6 -7.23 -8.39 20.22
CA TYR A 6 -7.43 -7.73 18.94
C TYR A 6 -8.77 -8.14 18.32
N HIS A 7 -9.50 -7.15 17.81
CA HIS A 7 -10.76 -7.34 17.11
C HIS A 7 -10.70 -6.60 15.76
N VAL A 8 -11.03 -7.27 14.67
CA VAL A 8 -10.96 -6.70 13.32
C VAL A 8 -12.33 -6.76 12.66
N ALA A 9 -12.86 -5.61 12.26
CA ALA A 9 -14.04 -5.54 11.42
C ALA A 9 -13.67 -5.88 9.97
N CYS A 10 -14.38 -6.80 9.35
CA CYS A 10 -14.16 -7.24 7.98
C CYS A 10 -15.43 -7.03 7.14
N LEU A 11 -15.27 -6.42 5.96
CA LEU A 11 -16.36 -6.39 4.97
C LEU A 11 -16.52 -7.78 4.38
N SER A 12 -17.70 -8.38 4.52
CA SER A 12 -17.98 -9.73 4.02
C SER A 12 -19.46 -9.91 3.74
N ASP A 13 -19.78 -10.76 2.79
CA ASP A 13 -21.13 -11.19 2.46
C ASP A 13 -21.54 -12.47 3.25
N HIS A 14 -20.64 -13.03 4.06
CA HIS A 14 -20.91 -14.19 4.95
C HIS A 14 -20.96 -13.76 6.41
N GLU A 15 -21.77 -14.42 7.25
CA GLU A 15 -22.04 -14.01 8.64
C GLU A 15 -21.10 -14.60 9.71
N GLU A 16 -20.25 -15.56 9.34
CA GLU A 16 -19.40 -16.25 10.33
C GLU A 16 -18.22 -15.42 10.79
N GLU A 17 -18.01 -15.37 12.11
CA GLU A 17 -16.78 -14.86 12.70
C GLU A 17 -15.65 -15.88 12.53
N PHE A 18 -14.42 -15.38 12.42
CA PHE A 18 -13.24 -16.25 12.33
C PHE A 18 -12.07 -15.63 13.11
N GLU A 19 -11.09 -16.45 13.40
CA GLU A 19 -9.83 -15.98 14.00
C GLU A 19 -8.73 -15.94 12.95
N HIS A 20 -7.94 -14.88 12.96
CA HIS A 20 -6.77 -14.73 12.10
C HIS A 20 -5.65 -14.06 12.90
N ASN A 21 -4.48 -14.69 12.97
CA ASN A 21 -3.32 -14.19 13.72
C ASN A 21 -3.66 -13.72 15.15
N GLN A 22 -4.42 -14.53 15.89
CA GLN A 22 -4.90 -14.26 17.25
C GLN A 22 -5.87 -13.04 17.36
N ALA A 23 -6.33 -12.50 16.24
CA ALA A 23 -7.35 -11.48 16.22
C ALA A 23 -8.72 -12.07 15.90
N ARG A 24 -9.74 -11.72 16.71
CA ARG A 24 -11.13 -12.02 16.37
C ARG A 24 -11.56 -11.15 15.20
N CYS A 25 -11.92 -11.79 14.08
CA CYS A 25 -12.43 -11.13 12.89
C CYS A 25 -13.95 -11.26 12.83
N PHE A 26 -14.66 -10.14 12.89
CA PHE A 26 -16.12 -10.11 12.78
C PHE A 26 -16.54 -9.43 11.47
N LYS A 27 -17.59 -9.96 10.87
CA LYS A 27 -18.04 -9.56 9.55
C LYS A 27 -19.12 -8.49 9.64
N VAL A 28 -18.98 -7.48 8.78
CA VAL A 28 -19.94 -6.37 8.68
C VAL A 28 -20.48 -6.35 7.25
N GLN A 29 -21.79 -6.52 7.13
CA GLN A 29 -22.51 -6.47 5.88
C GLN A 29 -23.04 -5.05 5.63
N VAL A 30 -22.91 -4.58 4.40
CA VAL A 30 -23.51 -3.30 3.98
C VAL A 30 -23.97 -3.40 2.52
N PRO A 31 -25.06 -2.69 2.17
CA PRO A 31 -25.53 -2.67 0.81
C PRO A 31 -24.50 -2.10 -0.17
N ASN A 32 -24.47 -2.63 -1.39
CA ASN A 32 -23.59 -2.13 -2.45
C ASN A 32 -24.20 -0.88 -3.10
N ILE A 33 -23.86 0.28 -2.57
CA ILE A 33 -24.35 1.60 -3.01
C ILE A 33 -23.23 2.43 -3.66
N GLY A 34 -22.33 1.78 -4.38
CA GLY A 34 -21.22 2.43 -5.07
C GLY A 34 -20.22 3.07 -4.09
N PRO A 35 -19.74 4.31 -4.37
CA PRO A 35 -18.70 4.96 -3.54
C PRO A 35 -19.06 5.13 -2.07
N ALA A 36 -20.35 5.21 -1.73
CA ALA A 36 -20.82 5.34 -0.36
C ALA A 36 -20.72 4.02 0.44
N LYS A 37 -20.47 2.87 -0.21
CA LYS A 37 -20.30 1.56 0.46
C LYS A 37 -19.24 1.63 1.54
N ALA A 38 -18.10 2.25 1.28
CA ALA A 38 -16.99 2.36 2.23
C ALA A 38 -17.35 3.20 3.48
N VAL A 39 -18.07 4.30 3.29
CA VAL A 39 -18.55 5.15 4.40
C VAL A 39 -19.56 4.38 5.25
N ASN A 40 -20.51 3.70 4.61
CA ASN A 40 -21.49 2.88 5.33
C ASN A 40 -20.86 1.73 6.10
N TYR A 41 -19.86 1.09 5.50
CA TYR A 41 -19.11 0.03 6.16
C TYR A 41 -18.44 0.55 7.45
N ASP A 42 -17.71 1.66 7.40
CA ASP A 42 -17.04 2.22 8.57
C ASP A 42 -18.06 2.58 9.68
N ILE A 43 -19.23 3.14 9.31
CA ILE A 43 -20.28 3.46 10.27
C ILE A 43 -20.88 2.19 10.87
N ALA A 44 -21.15 1.17 10.08
CA ALA A 44 -21.68 -0.10 10.54
C ALA A 44 -20.68 -0.84 11.46
N ALA A 45 -19.40 -0.82 11.08
CA ALA A 45 -18.32 -1.37 11.89
C ALA A 45 -18.22 -0.68 13.26
N LEU A 46 -18.25 0.65 13.31
CA LEU A 46 -18.24 1.40 14.58
C LEU A 46 -19.46 1.10 15.46
N LYS A 47 -20.65 0.91 14.86
CA LYS A 47 -21.84 0.49 15.61
C LYS A 47 -21.65 -0.89 16.21
N ALA A 48 -21.14 -1.86 15.42
CA ALA A 48 -20.90 -3.22 15.88
C ALA A 48 -19.85 -3.26 17.02
N VAL A 49 -18.74 -2.51 16.85
CA VAL A 49 -17.72 -2.36 17.90
C VAL A 49 -18.31 -1.75 19.17
N TYR A 50 -19.07 -0.67 19.05
CA TYR A 50 -19.70 -0.04 20.22
C TYR A 50 -20.65 -0.99 20.96
N GLN A 51 -21.47 -1.73 20.20
CA GLN A 51 -22.37 -2.73 20.79
C GLN A 51 -21.58 -3.82 21.53
N TYR A 52 -20.51 -4.32 20.91
CA TYR A 52 -19.61 -5.30 21.54
C TYR A 52 -18.99 -4.77 22.86
N VAL A 53 -18.53 -3.52 22.87
CA VAL A 53 -18.00 -2.86 24.08
C VAL A 53 -19.06 -2.82 25.20
N VAL A 54 -20.30 -2.51 24.85
CA VAL A 54 -21.40 -2.47 25.82
C VAL A 54 -21.76 -3.86 26.35
N ASP A 55 -21.93 -4.84 25.46
CA ASP A 55 -22.38 -6.19 25.80
C ASP A 55 -21.34 -6.96 26.62
N HIS A 56 -20.06 -6.67 26.47
CA HIS A 56 -18.98 -7.33 27.20
C HIS A 56 -18.39 -6.47 28.32
N ASN A 57 -19.04 -5.33 28.66
CA ASN A 57 -18.59 -4.40 29.71
C ASN A 57 -17.10 -4.06 29.62
N ILE A 58 -16.62 -3.72 28.39
CA ILE A 58 -15.23 -3.34 28.18
C ILE A 58 -15.01 -1.93 28.73
N GLU A 59 -14.08 -1.80 29.68
CA GLU A 59 -13.82 -0.56 30.42
C GLU A 59 -12.61 0.23 29.91
N GLU A 60 -11.78 -0.37 29.05
CA GLU A 60 -10.59 0.26 28.46
C GLU A 60 -10.29 -0.32 27.07
N GLY A 61 -9.89 0.53 26.15
CA GLY A 61 -9.49 0.07 24.82
C GLY A 61 -9.25 1.20 23.84
N ILE A 62 -8.88 0.80 22.63
CA ILE A 62 -8.64 1.69 21.49
C ILE A 62 -9.47 1.23 20.30
N VAL A 63 -10.22 2.14 19.72
CA VAL A 63 -10.83 1.93 18.39
C VAL A 63 -9.94 2.60 17.35
N TYR A 64 -9.33 1.79 16.48
CA TYR A 64 -8.42 2.26 15.45
C TYR A 64 -9.11 2.25 14.09
N ILE A 65 -9.28 3.43 13.47
CA ILE A 65 -9.99 3.62 12.20
C ILE A 65 -8.97 3.80 11.08
N LEU A 66 -9.01 2.90 10.10
CA LEU A 66 -8.08 2.89 8.96
C LEU A 66 -8.67 3.66 7.78
N ALA A 67 -8.43 4.93 7.69
CA ALA A 67 -8.78 5.92 6.67
C ALA A 67 -9.83 6.95 7.11
N CYS A 68 -9.73 8.14 6.53
CA CYS A 68 -10.53 9.31 6.93
C CYS A 68 -11.87 9.42 6.16
N ARG A 69 -12.77 8.41 6.26
CA ARG A 69 -14.00 8.35 5.45
C ARG A 69 -15.24 8.93 6.11
N ILE A 70 -15.28 8.99 7.46
CA ILE A 70 -16.51 9.27 8.22
C ILE A 70 -16.46 10.56 9.05
N GLY A 71 -15.68 11.54 8.62
CA GLY A 71 -15.47 12.80 9.34
C GLY A 71 -16.75 13.47 9.85
N PRO A 72 -17.81 13.64 9.05
CA PRO A 72 -19.07 14.22 9.51
C PRO A 72 -19.72 13.48 10.69
N PHE A 73 -19.44 12.21 10.85
CA PHE A 73 -20.06 11.34 11.85
C PHE A 73 -19.15 11.07 13.05
N LEU A 74 -17.83 11.20 12.91
CA LEU A 74 -16.86 10.75 13.90
C LEU A 74 -17.07 11.37 15.28
N LYS A 75 -17.35 12.67 15.37
CA LYS A 75 -17.55 13.38 16.64
C LYS A 75 -18.60 12.71 17.55
N LYS A 76 -19.67 12.15 16.95
CA LYS A 76 -20.69 11.42 17.69
C LYS A 76 -20.13 10.14 18.30
N TYR A 77 -19.39 9.36 17.51
CA TYR A 77 -18.81 8.09 17.96
C TYR A 77 -17.72 8.30 19.00
N VAL A 78 -16.85 9.29 18.84
CA VAL A 78 -15.86 9.66 19.86
C VAL A 78 -16.53 9.90 21.21
N LYS A 79 -17.60 10.69 21.26
CA LYS A 79 -18.35 10.91 22.52
C LYS A 79 -18.92 9.63 23.11
N MET A 80 -19.43 8.72 22.26
CA MET A 80 -19.97 7.44 22.70
C MET A 80 -18.88 6.53 23.28
N PHE A 81 -17.72 6.44 22.63
CA PHE A 81 -16.59 5.64 23.08
C PHE A 81 -15.94 6.22 24.34
N HIS A 82 -15.78 7.56 24.44
CA HIS A 82 -15.28 8.22 25.65
C HIS A 82 -16.15 7.95 26.88
N ALA A 83 -17.47 7.85 26.70
CA ALA A 83 -18.38 7.47 27.83
C ALA A 83 -18.13 6.02 28.35
N LYS A 84 -17.31 5.24 27.63
CA LYS A 84 -16.87 3.89 28.00
C LYS A 84 -15.35 3.82 28.23
N ASN A 85 -14.66 4.95 28.39
CA ASN A 85 -13.21 5.05 28.53
C ASN A 85 -12.41 4.42 27.37
N ILE A 86 -12.99 4.45 26.15
CA ILE A 86 -12.37 3.95 24.92
C ILE A 86 -11.85 5.12 24.10
N GLN A 87 -10.59 5.10 23.72
CA GLN A 87 -9.97 6.09 22.86
C GLN A 87 -10.23 5.79 21.37
N VAL A 88 -10.23 6.82 20.55
CA VAL A 88 -10.43 6.70 19.09
C VAL A 88 -9.21 7.21 18.35
N PHE A 89 -8.49 6.29 17.72
CA PHE A 89 -7.31 6.56 16.91
C PHE A 89 -7.68 6.51 15.42
N VAL A 90 -6.99 7.30 14.62
CA VAL A 90 -7.24 7.40 13.18
C VAL A 90 -5.93 7.29 12.41
N ASN A 91 -5.89 6.44 11.38
CA ASN A 91 -4.86 6.49 10.34
C ASN A 91 -5.41 7.30 9.16
N PRO A 92 -4.74 8.38 8.73
CA PRO A 92 -5.24 9.22 7.64
C PRO A 92 -5.15 8.59 6.25
N ASP A 93 -4.40 7.48 6.07
CA ASP A 93 -4.15 6.80 4.77
C ASP A 93 -3.64 7.74 3.65
N GLY A 94 -3.32 8.96 3.97
CA GLY A 94 -2.70 9.98 3.16
C GLY A 94 -3.41 10.37 1.85
N HIS A 95 -3.88 11.61 1.79
CA HIS A 95 -4.28 12.32 0.58
C HIS A 95 -5.34 11.63 -0.32
N GLU A 96 -6.31 10.86 0.23
CA GLU A 96 -7.34 10.18 -0.58
C GLU A 96 -8.05 11.16 -1.55
N PHE A 97 -8.19 12.42 -1.17
CA PHE A 97 -8.77 13.46 -2.03
C PHE A 97 -7.94 13.81 -3.28
N LYS A 98 -6.66 13.42 -3.34
CA LYS A 98 -5.78 13.63 -4.51
C LYS A 98 -5.91 12.52 -5.56
N ARG A 99 -6.55 11.40 -5.24
CA ARG A 99 -6.66 10.25 -6.17
C ARG A 99 -7.46 10.61 -7.42
N ALA A 100 -6.94 10.23 -8.58
CA ALA A 100 -7.48 10.57 -9.89
C ALA A 100 -8.89 10.02 -10.15
N LYS A 101 -9.25 8.89 -9.51
CA LYS A 101 -10.57 8.23 -9.65
C LYS A 101 -11.74 9.07 -9.15
N TRP A 102 -11.50 10.10 -8.32
CA TRP A 102 -12.55 10.89 -7.72
C TRP A 102 -12.87 12.15 -8.52
N ASN A 103 -14.16 12.42 -8.74
CA ASN A 103 -14.61 13.69 -9.27
C ASN A 103 -14.47 14.81 -8.22
N TRP A 104 -14.66 16.06 -8.64
CA TRP A 104 -14.45 17.24 -7.79
C TRP A 104 -15.29 17.22 -6.48
N PHE A 105 -16.58 16.84 -6.56
CA PHE A 105 -17.47 16.82 -5.39
C PHE A 105 -17.01 15.77 -4.36
N ILE A 106 -16.61 14.59 -4.82
CA ILE A 106 -16.11 13.52 -3.97
C ILE A 106 -14.78 13.94 -3.33
N ARG A 107 -13.89 14.62 -4.06
CA ARG A 107 -12.65 15.16 -3.52
C ARG A 107 -12.90 16.17 -2.39
N GLN A 108 -13.90 17.05 -2.54
CA GLN A 108 -14.27 18.00 -1.48
C GLN A 108 -14.79 17.29 -0.24
N TYR A 109 -15.60 16.24 -0.42
CA TYR A 109 -16.06 15.39 0.69
C TYR A 109 -14.88 14.75 1.43
N TRP A 110 -13.93 14.14 0.72
CA TRP A 110 -12.75 13.52 1.32
C TRP A 110 -11.90 14.52 2.11
N LYS A 111 -11.66 15.70 1.55
CA LYS A 111 -10.91 16.77 2.23
C LYS A 111 -11.63 17.27 3.49
N LEU A 112 -12.95 17.41 3.43
CA LEU A 112 -13.77 17.75 4.60
C LEU A 112 -13.74 16.64 5.63
N SER A 113 -13.90 15.40 5.20
CA SER A 113 -13.90 14.22 6.08
C SER A 113 -12.57 14.08 6.80
N GLU A 114 -11.44 14.15 6.10
CA GLU A 114 -10.11 14.12 6.69
C GLU A 114 -9.96 15.21 7.77
N ARG A 115 -10.30 16.45 7.43
CA ARG A 115 -10.25 17.57 8.38
C ARG A 115 -11.06 17.30 9.65
N LEU A 116 -12.25 16.75 9.52
CA LEU A 116 -13.13 16.49 10.66
C LEU A 116 -12.66 15.28 11.48
N MET A 117 -12.05 14.28 10.85
CA MET A 117 -11.49 13.15 11.55
C MET A 117 -10.24 13.54 12.33
N ILE A 118 -9.30 14.26 11.73
CA ILE A 118 -8.12 14.79 12.41
C ILE A 118 -8.51 15.70 13.59
N LYS A 119 -9.53 16.55 13.41
CA LYS A 119 -10.01 17.44 14.48
C LYS A 119 -10.56 16.70 15.70
N ASN A 120 -11.19 15.53 15.53
CA ASN A 120 -11.97 14.87 16.56
C ASN A 120 -11.35 13.56 17.07
N ALA A 121 -10.30 13.04 16.44
CA ALA A 121 -9.56 11.89 16.91
C ALA A 121 -8.77 12.22 18.19
N ASP A 122 -8.58 11.23 19.05
CA ASP A 122 -7.69 11.35 20.21
C ASP A 122 -6.23 11.27 19.79
N TYR A 123 -5.95 10.43 18.79
CA TYR A 123 -4.61 10.26 18.23
C TYR A 123 -4.66 10.01 16.73
N VAL A 124 -3.67 10.53 16.01
CA VAL A 124 -3.48 10.29 14.57
C VAL A 124 -2.20 9.49 14.38
N VAL A 125 -2.36 8.24 13.96
CA VAL A 125 -1.25 7.34 13.68
C VAL A 125 -0.93 7.39 12.20
N CYS A 126 0.19 7.97 11.85
CA CYS A 126 0.64 8.13 10.48
C CYS A 126 1.59 6.99 10.08
N ASP A 127 1.44 6.46 8.88
CA ASP A 127 2.27 5.37 8.35
C ASP A 127 3.53 5.86 7.63
N SER A 128 3.69 7.19 7.50
CA SER A 128 4.83 7.87 6.89
C SER A 128 5.13 9.17 7.64
N GLN A 129 6.42 9.50 7.78
CA GLN A 129 6.85 10.77 8.37
C GLN A 129 6.40 11.95 7.52
N ASN A 130 6.36 11.81 6.20
CA ASN A 130 5.81 12.82 5.30
C ASN A 130 4.31 13.07 5.56
N ILE A 131 3.53 12.02 5.84
CA ILE A 131 2.13 12.17 6.22
C ILE A 131 2.00 12.82 7.59
N GLU A 132 2.82 12.42 8.56
CA GLU A 132 2.82 13.05 9.89
C GLU A 132 3.13 14.55 9.79
N LYS A 133 4.15 14.94 9.05
CA LYS A 133 4.51 16.35 8.81
C LYS A 133 3.35 17.09 8.15
N TYR A 134 2.74 16.51 7.12
CA TYR A 134 1.56 17.09 6.48
C TYR A 134 0.41 17.33 7.48
N ILE A 135 0.10 16.35 8.33
CA ILE A 135 -0.95 16.49 9.35
C ILE A 135 -0.61 17.61 10.35
N GLN A 136 0.62 17.67 10.81
CA GLN A 136 1.08 18.69 11.77
C GLN A 136 1.06 20.11 11.15
N GLU A 137 1.38 20.26 9.87
CA GLU A 137 1.43 21.56 9.18
C GLU A 137 0.03 22.04 8.76
N ASP A 138 -0.71 21.23 8.01
CA ASP A 138 -2.00 21.60 7.41
C ASP A 138 -3.13 21.70 8.44
N TYR A 139 -3.04 20.88 9.50
CA TYR A 139 -4.05 20.82 10.57
C TYR A 139 -3.58 21.39 11.91
N LYS A 140 -2.47 22.14 11.93
CA LYS A 140 -1.88 22.76 13.14
C LYS A 140 -2.87 23.50 14.03
N LYS A 141 -3.91 24.10 13.46
CA LYS A 141 -4.96 24.83 14.21
C LYS A 141 -5.79 23.93 15.14
N TYR A 142 -5.77 22.61 14.93
CA TYR A 142 -6.47 21.65 15.76
C TYR A 142 -5.54 20.99 16.78
N GLN A 143 -4.23 21.23 16.70
CA GLN A 143 -3.19 20.64 17.56
C GLN A 143 -3.31 19.12 17.68
N PRO A 144 -3.39 18.36 16.54
CA PRO A 144 -3.59 16.93 16.61
C PRO A 144 -2.42 16.25 17.32
N GLN A 145 -2.74 15.28 18.17
CA GLN A 145 -1.72 14.40 18.71
C GLN A 145 -1.36 13.39 17.61
N THR A 146 -0.10 13.34 17.22
CA THR A 146 0.37 12.48 16.12
C THR A 146 1.46 11.53 16.57
N THR A 147 1.57 10.42 15.90
CA THR A 147 2.72 9.51 15.99
C THR A 147 2.96 8.84 14.64
N PHE A 148 4.21 8.52 14.37
CA PHE A 148 4.60 7.73 13.22
C PHE A 148 4.76 6.26 13.64
N ILE A 149 3.98 5.38 13.00
CA ILE A 149 4.13 3.92 13.09
C ILE A 149 4.06 3.38 11.67
N ALA A 150 5.22 2.99 11.13
CA ALA A 150 5.31 2.43 9.78
C ALA A 150 4.70 1.03 9.70
N TYR A 151 4.33 0.62 8.48
CA TYR A 151 4.17 -0.79 8.18
C TYR A 151 5.52 -1.50 8.27
N GLY A 152 5.51 -2.80 8.55
CA GLY A 152 6.70 -3.63 8.54
C GLY A 152 6.78 -4.51 7.30
N ALA A 153 7.95 -5.07 7.05
CA ALA A 153 8.14 -6.15 6.10
C ALA A 153 9.25 -7.09 6.56
N ASP A 154 9.17 -8.35 6.11
CA ASP A 154 10.22 -9.33 6.40
C ASP A 154 11.44 -9.09 5.51
N VAL A 155 12.62 -9.33 6.06
CA VAL A 155 13.85 -9.47 5.27
C VAL A 155 13.95 -10.92 4.78
N VAL A 156 14.00 -11.10 3.47
CA VAL A 156 14.03 -12.42 2.82
C VAL A 156 15.44 -12.76 2.42
N ASP A 157 16.08 -13.65 3.16
CA ASP A 157 17.43 -14.15 2.86
C ASP A 157 17.38 -15.44 2.01
N ASN A 158 16.35 -16.27 2.19
CA ASN A 158 16.17 -17.50 1.45
C ASN A 158 14.89 -17.46 0.62
N SER A 159 14.92 -18.03 -0.59
CA SER A 159 13.75 -18.24 -1.44
C SER A 159 13.25 -19.68 -1.34
N ASP A 160 11.98 -19.89 -1.61
CA ASP A 160 11.42 -21.20 -1.88
C ASP A 160 11.72 -21.54 -3.35
N GLU A 161 12.87 -22.18 -3.59
CA GLU A 161 13.35 -22.48 -4.94
C GLU A 161 12.42 -23.44 -5.67
N GLU A 162 11.84 -24.43 -4.98
CA GLU A 162 10.91 -25.39 -5.57
C GLU A 162 9.67 -24.69 -6.12
N LYS A 163 9.06 -23.81 -5.36
CA LYS A 163 7.91 -23.02 -5.82
C LYS A 163 8.28 -22.08 -6.96
N PHE A 164 9.48 -21.51 -6.92
CA PHE A 164 9.95 -20.61 -7.97
C PHE A 164 10.19 -21.35 -9.28
N GLU A 165 10.80 -22.54 -9.26
CA GLU A 165 11.02 -23.38 -10.44
C GLU A 165 9.71 -23.78 -11.12
N VAL A 166 8.69 -24.15 -10.34
CA VAL A 166 7.35 -24.46 -10.85
C VAL A 166 6.72 -23.24 -11.55
N TRP A 167 7.03 -22.02 -11.09
CA TRP A 167 6.55 -20.78 -11.71
C TRP A 167 7.29 -20.45 -13.02
N ALA A 168 8.39 -21.16 -13.33
CA ALA A 168 9.13 -21.17 -14.60
C ALA A 168 9.68 -19.83 -15.07
N LYS A 169 10.32 -19.09 -14.17
CA LYS A 169 11.11 -17.89 -14.50
C LYS A 169 12.58 -18.10 -14.18
N GLU A 170 13.45 -17.57 -15.03
CA GLU A 170 14.88 -17.56 -14.77
C GLU A 170 15.22 -16.44 -13.78
N GLN A 171 16.17 -16.72 -12.88
CA GLN A 171 16.65 -15.75 -11.92
C GLN A 171 17.32 -14.57 -12.65
N ASN A 172 17.11 -13.34 -12.15
CA ASN A 172 17.67 -12.11 -12.67
C ASN A 172 17.37 -11.79 -14.15
N GLU A 173 16.39 -12.48 -14.76
CA GLU A 173 16.02 -12.27 -16.15
C GLU A 173 14.73 -11.46 -16.32
N TYR A 174 14.24 -10.82 -15.26
CA TYR A 174 13.04 -9.99 -15.33
C TYR A 174 13.05 -8.79 -14.39
N TYR A 175 12.44 -7.70 -14.85
CA TYR A 175 11.95 -6.61 -14.03
C TYR A 175 10.61 -6.98 -13.43
N LEU A 176 10.34 -6.60 -12.19
CA LEU A 176 9.14 -6.96 -11.48
C LEU A 176 8.32 -5.72 -11.08
N ILE A 177 7.03 -5.76 -11.30
CA ILE A 177 6.06 -4.83 -10.71
C ILE A 177 5.04 -5.63 -9.90
N VAL A 178 4.80 -5.25 -8.64
CA VAL A 178 3.75 -5.84 -7.79
C VAL A 178 2.86 -4.72 -7.26
N GLY A 179 1.56 -4.79 -7.53
CA GLY A 179 0.65 -3.79 -7.00
C GLY A 179 -0.70 -3.74 -7.71
N ARG A 180 -1.62 -2.92 -7.23
CA ARG A 180 -2.93 -2.72 -7.86
C ARG A 180 -2.78 -2.00 -9.20
N PHE A 181 -3.51 -2.47 -10.21
CA PHE A 181 -3.50 -1.87 -11.55
C PHE A 181 -4.37 -0.61 -11.60
N VAL A 182 -3.84 0.49 -11.09
CA VAL A 182 -4.51 1.80 -10.99
C VAL A 182 -3.62 2.92 -11.56
N PRO A 183 -4.20 4.03 -12.04
CA PRO A 183 -3.44 5.12 -12.66
C PRO A 183 -2.34 5.70 -11.74
N GLU A 184 -2.61 5.79 -10.44
CA GLU A 184 -1.70 6.34 -9.43
C GLU A 184 -0.42 5.52 -9.24
N ASN A 185 -0.38 4.28 -9.74
CA ASN A 185 0.81 3.43 -9.74
C ASN A 185 1.64 3.55 -11.03
N ASN A 186 1.31 4.49 -11.90
CA ASN A 186 2.09 4.87 -13.09
C ASN A 186 2.42 3.71 -14.05
N TYR A 187 1.55 2.71 -14.15
CA TYR A 187 1.73 1.58 -15.08
C TYR A 187 1.92 2.02 -16.53
N GLU A 188 1.21 3.07 -16.95
CA GLU A 188 1.36 3.64 -18.29
C GLU A 188 2.80 4.04 -18.58
N THR A 189 3.44 4.77 -17.65
CA THR A 189 4.82 5.20 -17.81
C THR A 189 5.77 4.01 -17.80
N MET A 190 5.64 3.11 -16.82
CA MET A 190 6.53 1.95 -16.67
C MET A 190 6.48 1.02 -17.88
N ILE A 191 5.29 0.68 -18.37
CA ILE A 191 5.12 -0.18 -19.56
C ILE A 191 5.67 0.50 -20.80
N ARG A 192 5.30 1.75 -21.05
CA ARG A 192 5.77 2.52 -22.22
C ARG A 192 7.29 2.63 -22.25
N GLU A 193 7.91 3.02 -21.16
CA GLU A 193 9.36 3.22 -21.08
C GLU A 193 10.12 1.89 -21.19
N PHE A 194 9.57 0.81 -20.58
CA PHE A 194 10.13 -0.52 -20.72
C PHE A 194 10.09 -1.01 -22.17
N MET A 195 8.95 -0.93 -22.85
CA MET A 195 8.81 -1.33 -24.25
C MET A 195 9.76 -0.57 -25.18
N ASN A 196 10.03 0.70 -24.87
CA ASN A 196 10.97 1.53 -25.64
C ASN A 196 12.44 1.27 -25.31
N SER A 197 12.75 0.50 -24.27
CA SER A 197 14.12 0.14 -23.91
C SER A 197 14.66 -1.03 -24.75
N ASN A 198 15.98 -1.12 -24.81
CA ASN A 198 16.69 -2.19 -25.54
C ASN A 198 16.90 -3.45 -24.69
N THR A 199 16.35 -3.51 -23.47
CA THR A 199 16.49 -4.67 -22.57
C THR A 199 16.00 -5.95 -23.25
N LYS A 200 16.66 -7.06 -22.95
CA LYS A 200 16.22 -8.41 -23.35
C LYS A 200 15.47 -9.13 -22.23
N LYS A 201 15.47 -8.57 -21.05
CA LYS A 201 14.77 -9.12 -19.90
C LYS A 201 13.25 -8.94 -20.02
N ASP A 202 12.50 -9.78 -19.31
CA ASP A 202 11.05 -9.67 -19.24
C ASP A 202 10.61 -8.54 -18.27
N LEU A 203 9.41 -8.02 -18.47
CA LEU A 203 8.67 -7.22 -17.48
C LEU A 203 7.55 -8.09 -16.92
N VAL A 204 7.70 -8.57 -15.71
CA VAL A 204 6.71 -9.37 -15.01
C VAL A 204 5.83 -8.47 -14.15
N ILE A 205 4.53 -8.52 -14.37
CA ILE A 205 3.54 -7.68 -13.69
C ILE A 205 2.59 -8.56 -12.88
N VAL A 206 2.74 -8.52 -11.56
CA VAL A 206 1.88 -9.24 -10.60
C VAL A 206 0.74 -8.31 -10.17
N THR A 207 -0.43 -8.51 -10.74
CA THR A 207 -1.62 -7.69 -10.50
C THR A 207 -2.89 -8.37 -10.98
N GLY A 208 -4.03 -8.05 -10.36
CA GLY A 208 -5.35 -8.37 -10.93
C GLY A 208 -5.68 -7.40 -12.06
N TYR A 209 -5.75 -7.87 -13.29
CA TYR A 209 -5.89 -7.02 -14.47
C TYR A 209 -7.09 -7.38 -15.36
N GLN A 210 -7.60 -8.61 -15.30
CA GLN A 210 -8.56 -9.18 -16.27
C GLN A 210 -9.82 -8.34 -16.45
N GLU A 211 -10.34 -7.74 -15.36
CA GLU A 211 -11.53 -6.88 -15.40
C GLU A 211 -11.18 -5.38 -15.41
N SER A 212 -9.91 -5.02 -15.60
CA SER A 212 -9.45 -3.65 -15.51
C SER A 212 -9.71 -2.87 -16.80
N LYS A 213 -10.54 -1.83 -16.71
CA LYS A 213 -10.72 -0.88 -17.83
C LYS A 213 -9.38 -0.22 -18.23
N LEU A 214 -8.51 0.05 -17.25
CA LEU A 214 -7.21 0.65 -17.50
C LEU A 214 -6.34 -0.28 -18.36
N TYR A 215 -6.38 -1.60 -18.13
CA TYR A 215 -5.66 -2.56 -18.94
C TYR A 215 -6.03 -2.43 -20.43
N HIS A 216 -7.31 -2.46 -20.74
CA HIS A 216 -7.80 -2.35 -22.12
C HIS A 216 -7.44 -0.99 -22.76
N ILE A 217 -7.53 0.10 -21.99
CA ILE A 217 -7.14 1.43 -22.46
C ILE A 217 -5.65 1.47 -22.82
N LEU A 218 -4.80 0.95 -21.94
CA LEU A 218 -3.36 0.97 -22.17
C LEU A 218 -2.95 -0.01 -23.27
N ASN A 219 -3.57 -1.19 -23.36
CA ASN A 219 -3.27 -2.13 -24.43
C ASN A 219 -3.69 -1.59 -25.79
N ASN A 220 -4.87 -0.95 -25.91
CA ASN A 220 -5.28 -0.30 -27.14
C ASN A 220 -4.35 0.84 -27.58
N LYS A 221 -3.71 1.51 -26.61
CA LYS A 221 -2.79 2.63 -26.87
C LYS A 221 -1.39 2.20 -27.24
N TYR A 222 -0.86 1.18 -26.57
CA TYR A 222 0.56 0.80 -26.67
C TYR A 222 0.76 -0.59 -27.26
N HIS A 223 -0.29 -1.40 -27.43
CA HIS A 223 -0.23 -2.77 -27.95
C HIS A 223 0.80 -3.64 -27.22
N PHE A 224 0.89 -3.49 -25.89
CA PHE A 224 1.90 -4.17 -25.08
C PHE A 224 1.77 -5.70 -25.10
N GLU A 225 0.59 -6.26 -25.41
CA GLU A 225 0.40 -7.69 -25.62
C GLU A 225 1.21 -8.24 -26.81
N ASN A 226 1.60 -7.38 -27.75
CA ASN A 226 2.48 -7.75 -28.87
C ASN A 226 3.96 -7.79 -28.49
N ASP A 227 4.37 -7.20 -27.38
CA ASP A 227 5.72 -7.29 -26.84
C ASP A 227 5.86 -8.52 -25.96
N GLN A 228 6.54 -9.54 -26.48
CA GLN A 228 6.69 -10.83 -25.77
C GLN A 228 7.41 -10.70 -24.42
N ARG A 229 8.09 -9.60 -24.17
CA ARG A 229 8.75 -9.33 -22.89
C ARG A 229 7.76 -8.92 -21.78
N VAL A 230 6.58 -8.38 -22.14
CA VAL A 230 5.58 -7.90 -21.15
C VAL A 230 4.68 -9.05 -20.71
N LYS A 231 4.76 -9.43 -19.44
CA LYS A 231 4.09 -10.60 -18.87
C LYS A 231 3.16 -10.20 -17.72
N PHE A 232 1.86 -10.23 -17.94
CA PHE A 232 0.86 -10.14 -16.88
C PHE A 232 0.59 -11.54 -16.32
N VAL A 233 0.94 -11.77 -15.07
CA VAL A 233 0.85 -13.11 -14.44
C VAL A 233 -0.32 -13.28 -13.47
N GLY A 234 -1.18 -12.25 -13.36
CA GLY A 234 -2.28 -12.27 -12.39
C GLY A 234 -1.84 -11.96 -10.97
N THR A 235 -2.71 -12.21 -10.00
CA THR A 235 -2.41 -12.02 -8.57
C THR A 235 -1.79 -13.31 -8.02
N ILE A 236 -0.68 -13.18 -7.31
CA ILE A 236 -0.05 -14.28 -6.57
C ILE A 236 -0.47 -14.15 -5.11
N TYR A 237 -1.25 -15.11 -4.60
CA TYR A 237 -1.73 -15.16 -3.22
C TYR A 237 -0.84 -16.01 -2.29
N ASP A 238 0.02 -16.87 -2.86
CA ASP A 238 1.02 -17.62 -2.09
C ASP A 238 2.17 -16.69 -1.70
N ASP A 239 2.26 -16.38 -0.40
CA ASP A 239 3.26 -15.45 0.14
C ASP A 239 4.69 -15.96 -0.07
N ALA A 240 4.93 -17.28 0.09
CA ALA A 240 6.26 -17.86 -0.12
C ALA A 240 6.69 -17.76 -1.59
N LEU A 241 5.77 -18.02 -2.53
CA LEU A 241 6.03 -17.82 -3.96
C LEU A 241 6.29 -16.34 -4.26
N LEU A 242 5.48 -15.42 -3.73
CA LEU A 242 5.63 -13.99 -4.00
C LEU A 242 6.96 -13.45 -3.46
N LYS A 243 7.40 -13.92 -2.28
CA LYS A 243 8.74 -13.63 -1.73
C LYS A 243 9.85 -14.12 -2.65
N SER A 244 9.71 -15.35 -3.18
CA SER A 244 10.69 -15.93 -4.13
C SER A 244 10.73 -15.16 -5.45
N VAL A 245 9.57 -14.77 -5.98
CA VAL A 245 9.46 -13.95 -7.20
C VAL A 245 10.12 -12.58 -7.02
N ARG A 246 9.98 -11.95 -5.86
CA ARG A 246 10.68 -10.68 -5.57
C ARG A 246 12.18 -10.88 -5.44
N LYS A 247 12.63 -11.90 -4.72
CA LYS A 247 14.05 -12.16 -4.48
C LYS A 247 14.82 -12.45 -5.77
N ASN A 248 14.20 -13.17 -6.68
CA ASN A 248 14.83 -13.61 -7.94
C ASN A 248 14.63 -12.61 -9.10
N ALA A 249 14.00 -11.46 -8.87
CA ALA A 249 13.91 -10.39 -9.86
C ALA A 249 15.27 -9.70 -10.07
N PHE A 250 15.60 -9.37 -11.32
CA PHE A 250 16.75 -8.49 -11.62
C PHE A 250 16.57 -7.14 -10.94
N ALA A 251 15.40 -6.51 -11.12
CA ALA A 251 15.07 -5.26 -10.46
C ALA A 251 13.55 -5.15 -10.20
N TYR A 252 13.20 -4.45 -9.13
CA TYR A 252 11.83 -4.08 -8.82
C TYR A 252 11.52 -2.67 -9.32
N LEU A 253 10.45 -2.51 -10.10
CA LEU A 253 9.96 -1.20 -10.56
C LEU A 253 8.80 -0.75 -9.71
N HIS A 254 8.93 0.42 -9.08
CA HIS A 254 7.91 1.00 -8.22
C HIS A 254 7.45 2.36 -8.72
N GLY A 255 6.17 2.44 -9.08
CA GLY A 255 5.55 3.66 -9.63
C GLY A 255 4.50 4.30 -8.76
N HIS A 256 4.34 3.89 -7.49
CA HIS A 256 3.33 4.45 -6.58
C HIS A 256 3.58 5.94 -6.31
N GLU A 257 2.53 6.78 -6.42
CA GLU A 257 2.63 8.23 -6.39
C GLU A 257 1.75 8.91 -5.34
N VAL A 258 0.74 8.24 -4.81
CA VAL A 258 -0.26 8.85 -3.92
C VAL A 258 -0.47 8.00 -2.68
N GLY A 259 -0.23 8.56 -1.50
CA GLY A 259 -0.43 7.89 -0.21
C GLY A 259 0.74 8.06 0.73
N GLY A 260 0.88 7.15 1.66
CA GLY A 260 1.99 7.04 2.61
C GLY A 260 2.94 5.91 2.24
N THR A 261 3.49 5.26 3.25
CA THR A 261 4.36 4.09 3.08
C THR A 261 3.62 2.95 2.40
N ASN A 262 4.19 2.45 1.30
CA ASN A 262 3.58 1.35 0.54
C ASN A 262 4.13 0.00 1.01
N PRO A 263 3.29 -0.93 1.55
CA PRO A 263 3.76 -2.25 1.99
C PRO A 263 4.51 -3.03 0.91
N SER A 264 4.04 -2.98 -0.35
CA SER A 264 4.72 -3.69 -1.45
C SER A 264 6.13 -3.15 -1.74
N LEU A 265 6.39 -1.86 -1.46
CA LEU A 265 7.73 -1.30 -1.53
C LEU A 265 8.62 -1.83 -0.41
N LEU A 266 8.11 -1.90 0.83
CA LEU A 266 8.86 -2.46 1.96
C LEU A 266 9.24 -3.92 1.70
N GLU A 267 8.28 -4.72 1.24
CA GLU A 267 8.50 -6.13 0.88
C GLU A 267 9.52 -6.28 -0.27
N ALA A 268 9.52 -5.36 -1.23
CA ALA A 268 10.51 -5.36 -2.31
C ALA A 268 11.91 -5.03 -1.78
N LEU A 269 12.07 -4.00 -0.94
CA LEU A 269 13.35 -3.66 -0.32
C LEU A 269 13.87 -4.78 0.58
N GLY A 270 12.97 -5.50 1.26
CA GLY A 270 13.32 -6.67 2.07
C GLY A 270 13.74 -7.89 1.26
N SER A 271 13.49 -7.92 -0.05
CA SER A 271 13.66 -9.11 -0.89
C SER A 271 14.56 -8.90 -2.09
N THR A 272 14.35 -7.83 -2.87
CA THR A 272 14.99 -7.56 -4.17
C THR A 272 16.24 -6.69 -3.99
N SER A 273 17.34 -7.05 -4.65
CA SER A 273 18.60 -6.31 -4.49
C SER A 273 18.60 -4.96 -5.22
N LEU A 274 17.96 -4.84 -6.39
CA LEU A 274 17.92 -3.60 -7.17
C LEU A 274 16.50 -3.05 -7.22
N ASN A 275 16.29 -1.85 -6.67
CA ASN A 275 14.98 -1.23 -6.57
C ASN A 275 14.97 0.13 -7.30
N LEU A 276 14.10 0.27 -8.31
CA LEU A 276 13.95 1.46 -9.14
C LEU A 276 12.63 2.15 -8.80
N LEU A 277 12.69 3.27 -8.08
CA LEU A 277 11.53 3.92 -7.49
C LEU A 277 11.16 5.21 -8.21
N LEU A 278 9.87 5.48 -8.36
CA LEU A 278 9.42 6.80 -8.78
C LEU A 278 9.86 7.85 -7.74
N ASN A 279 10.47 8.93 -8.23
CA ASN A 279 11.04 10.00 -7.41
C ASN A 279 9.93 10.88 -6.78
N VAL A 280 9.36 10.41 -5.67
CA VAL A 280 8.40 11.13 -4.83
C VAL A 280 8.76 11.00 -3.35
N GLY A 281 8.34 11.98 -2.53
CA GLY A 281 8.82 12.14 -1.15
C GLY A 281 8.70 10.89 -0.27
N PHE A 282 7.58 10.17 -0.32
CA PHE A 282 7.42 8.95 0.51
C PHE A 282 8.22 7.74 -0.03
N ASN A 283 8.48 7.64 -1.33
CA ASN A 283 9.40 6.63 -1.86
C ASN A 283 10.84 6.94 -1.45
N GLN A 284 11.23 8.23 -1.47
CA GLN A 284 12.54 8.68 -1.00
C GLN A 284 12.70 8.45 0.51
N GLU A 285 11.66 8.69 1.31
CA GLU A 285 11.65 8.42 2.76
C GLU A 285 11.98 6.95 3.06
N VAL A 286 11.42 6.04 2.28
CA VAL A 286 11.64 4.59 2.46
C VAL A 286 13.00 4.17 1.90
N GLY A 287 13.29 4.49 0.64
CA GLY A 287 14.42 3.94 -0.11
C GLY A 287 15.77 4.59 0.20
N LEU A 288 15.81 5.89 0.52
CA LEU A 288 17.03 6.65 0.72
C LEU A 288 18.09 6.35 -0.38
N ASP A 289 19.34 6.12 0.01
CA ASP A 289 20.46 5.81 -0.90
C ASP A 289 20.55 4.31 -1.28
N SER A 290 19.61 3.47 -0.81
CA SER A 290 19.58 2.05 -1.16
C SER A 290 18.83 1.76 -2.47
N CYS A 291 18.29 2.79 -3.11
CA CYS A 291 17.47 2.69 -4.32
C CYS A 291 17.92 3.66 -5.39
N ILE A 292 17.54 3.37 -6.64
CA ILE A 292 17.73 4.29 -7.77
C ILE A 292 16.38 4.92 -8.11
N TYR A 293 16.38 6.20 -8.42
CA TYR A 293 15.14 6.94 -8.63
C TYR A 293 14.94 7.34 -10.10
N TRP A 294 13.68 7.26 -10.55
CA TRP A 294 13.29 7.66 -11.89
C TRP A 294 12.19 8.73 -11.87
N GLY A 295 12.19 9.57 -12.90
CA GLY A 295 11.19 10.60 -13.14
C GLY A 295 10.20 10.22 -14.24
N LYS A 296 9.14 11.02 -14.40
CA LYS A 296 8.10 10.80 -15.42
C LYS A 296 8.46 11.38 -16.80
N GLU A 297 9.56 12.06 -16.90
CA GLU A 297 10.05 12.66 -18.15
C GLU A 297 10.24 11.57 -19.19
N LYS A 298 9.96 11.91 -20.44
CA LYS A 298 10.11 10.97 -21.56
C LYS A 298 11.54 10.42 -21.62
N ASN A 299 11.64 9.12 -21.75
CA ASN A 299 12.87 8.31 -21.80
C ASN A 299 13.67 8.28 -20.48
N ASN A 300 13.23 8.90 -19.38
CA ASN A 300 13.98 8.86 -18.13
C ASN A 300 14.10 7.42 -17.61
N LEU A 301 12.97 6.73 -17.41
CA LEU A 301 12.98 5.33 -16.97
C LEU A 301 13.59 4.39 -18.03
N LYS A 302 13.37 4.65 -19.32
CA LYS A 302 14.02 3.88 -20.39
C LYS A 302 15.55 3.90 -20.24
N HIS A 303 16.14 5.08 -20.12
CA HIS A 303 17.59 5.19 -19.98
C HIS A 303 18.09 4.58 -18.66
N LEU A 304 17.29 4.68 -17.59
CA LEU A 304 17.63 4.04 -16.34
C LEU A 304 17.64 2.51 -16.46
N ILE A 305 16.62 1.90 -17.10
CA ILE A 305 16.57 0.46 -17.39
C ILE A 305 17.83 0.01 -18.14
N GLU A 306 18.21 0.74 -19.20
CA GLU A 306 19.40 0.43 -19.99
C GLU A 306 20.71 0.63 -19.19
N HIS A 307 20.74 1.62 -18.29
CA HIS A 307 21.91 1.93 -17.49
C HIS A 307 22.15 0.89 -16.38
N VAL A 308 21.10 0.50 -15.66
CA VAL A 308 21.27 -0.44 -14.53
C VAL A 308 21.71 -1.84 -14.97
N GLU A 309 21.49 -2.20 -16.22
CA GLU A 309 21.98 -3.46 -16.79
C GLU A 309 23.52 -3.45 -17.01
N THR A 310 24.15 -2.28 -16.89
CA THR A 310 25.63 -2.15 -16.95
C THR A 310 26.28 -2.20 -15.56
N PHE A 311 25.50 -2.28 -14.48
CA PHE A 311 26.04 -2.35 -13.14
C PHE A 311 26.73 -3.69 -12.90
N ASP A 312 27.85 -3.65 -12.17
CA ASP A 312 28.47 -4.86 -11.68
C ASP A 312 27.68 -5.48 -10.51
N GLN A 313 27.86 -6.75 -10.28
CA GLN A 313 27.13 -7.49 -9.27
C GLN A 313 27.45 -6.98 -7.86
N ASP A 314 28.68 -6.58 -7.58
CA ASP A 314 29.10 -6.08 -6.28
C ASP A 314 28.36 -4.79 -5.91
N TYR A 315 28.09 -3.91 -6.89
CA TYR A 315 27.31 -2.71 -6.66
C TYR A 315 25.83 -3.03 -6.41
N ILE A 316 25.25 -3.95 -7.18
CA ILE A 316 23.86 -4.42 -6.98
C ILE A 316 23.72 -5.05 -5.58
N ASP A 317 24.68 -5.89 -5.17
CA ASP A 317 24.67 -6.53 -3.86
C ASP A 317 24.82 -5.50 -2.71
N THR A 318 25.60 -4.45 -2.93
CA THR A 318 25.73 -3.35 -1.98
C THR A 318 24.39 -2.61 -1.79
N LEU A 319 23.70 -2.28 -2.88
CA LEU A 319 22.37 -1.67 -2.82
C LEU A 319 21.37 -2.59 -2.12
N GLY A 320 21.36 -3.88 -2.47
CA GLY A 320 20.47 -4.88 -1.87
C GLY A 320 20.69 -5.05 -0.38
N LYS A 321 21.95 -5.06 0.06
CA LYS A 321 22.27 -5.09 1.49
C LYS A 321 21.78 -3.84 2.19
N ALA A 322 22.02 -2.66 1.63
CA ALA A 322 21.56 -1.39 2.18
C ALA A 322 20.02 -1.33 2.28
N ALA A 323 19.30 -1.85 1.26
CA ALA A 323 17.84 -1.92 1.27
C ALA A 323 17.31 -2.84 2.39
N LYS A 324 17.89 -4.04 2.54
CA LYS A 324 17.53 -4.97 3.62
C LYS A 324 17.86 -4.40 5.01
N ASP A 325 19.03 -3.78 5.17
CA ASP A 325 19.41 -3.13 6.42
C ASP A 325 18.44 -1.98 6.77
N ARG A 326 17.95 -1.25 5.75
CA ARG A 326 16.94 -0.21 5.94
C ARG A 326 15.63 -0.79 6.48
N ILE A 327 15.14 -1.90 5.90
CA ILE A 327 13.92 -2.58 6.38
C ILE A 327 14.15 -3.08 7.82
N LYS A 328 15.24 -3.77 8.08
CA LYS A 328 15.52 -4.35 9.39
C LYS A 328 15.60 -3.30 10.52
N ASN A 329 16.08 -2.10 10.22
CA ASN A 329 16.37 -1.09 11.25
C ASN A 329 15.28 -0.03 11.39
N ALA A 330 14.37 0.14 10.41
CA ALA A 330 13.42 1.24 10.40
C ALA A 330 11.97 0.84 10.12
N TYR A 331 11.74 -0.39 9.70
CA TYR A 331 10.44 -0.95 9.36
C TYR A 331 10.31 -2.38 9.90
#